data_a34e31e91309bb41b2a6badbe297c6d4
#
_entry.id   a34e31e91309bb41b2a6badbe297c6d4
#
_cell.length_a   1.000
_cell.length_b   1.000
_cell.length_c   1.000
_cell.angle_alpha   90.00
_cell.angle_beta   90.00
_cell.angle_gamma   90.00
#
_symmetry.space_group_name_H-M   'P 1'
#
loop_
_entity.id
_entity.type
_entity.pdbx_description
1 polymer ?
#
loop_
_entity_poly.entity_id
_entity_poly.type
_entity_poly.pdbx_seq_one_letter_code
_entity_poly.pdbx_strand_id
1 'polypeptide(L)'
;MEEQSDLIPYETELPAELSTADKYLTRIRPVWQATPLIKRVKKLLPIDPSSACQRLLNAAGHDLRVKIRTLGLDLAKDVASTFGLPTVNTDEELEDYPTAYLFDLAYRAAVFSFLVYGLLRAVTVATGAWPAWG
;
A
#
# COMPACT_ATOMS: atom_id res chain seq x y z
N MET A 1 -42.38 5.54 -2.95
CA MET A 1 -42.40 5.48 -1.50
C MET A 1 -41.51 4.38 -0.94
N GLU A 2 -41.66 3.17 -1.45
CA GLU A 2 -40.83 2.06 -1.01
C GLU A 2 -39.36 2.25 -1.36
N GLU A 3 -39.07 2.86 -2.49
CA GLU A 3 -37.71 3.16 -2.90
C GLU A 3 -36.99 4.07 -1.90
N GLN A 4 -37.71 5.06 -1.36
CA GLN A 4 -37.14 5.90 -0.32
C GLN A 4 -36.88 5.14 0.96
N SER A 5 -37.77 4.21 1.31
CA SER A 5 -37.56 3.37 2.48
C SER A 5 -36.35 2.48 2.36
N ASP A 6 -36.07 2.01 1.13
CA ASP A 6 -34.88 1.20 0.87
C ASP A 6 -33.61 2.04 0.90
N LEU A 7 -33.67 3.29 0.43
CA LEU A 7 -32.50 4.18 0.42
C LEU A 7 -32.07 4.61 1.81
N ILE A 8 -33.04 4.89 2.70
CA ILE A 8 -32.72 5.33 4.07
C ILE A 8 -31.96 4.26 4.85
N PRO A 9 -32.43 3.00 4.92
CA PRO A 9 -31.65 1.94 5.57
C PRO A 9 -30.29 1.72 4.97
N TYR A 10 -30.17 1.88 3.65
CA TYR A 10 -28.91 1.71 2.95
C TYR A 10 -27.87 2.76 3.37
N GLU A 11 -28.29 4.00 3.57
CA GLU A 11 -27.39 5.06 4.01
C GLU A 11 -27.02 4.95 5.48
N THR A 12 -27.94 4.46 6.32
CA THR A 12 -27.73 4.36 7.76
C THR A 12 -27.14 3.03 8.19
N GLU A 13 -27.44 1.98 7.43
CA GLU A 13 -27.00 0.62 7.74
C GLU A 13 -26.10 0.09 6.63
N LEU A 14 -24.85 0.51 6.65
CA LEU A 14 -23.86 -0.01 5.71
C LEU A 14 -23.69 -1.51 5.91
N PRO A 15 -23.55 -2.30 4.81
CA PRO A 15 -23.16 -3.68 4.93
C PRO A 15 -21.90 -3.84 5.76
N ALA A 16 -21.77 -4.98 6.46
CA ALA A 16 -20.65 -5.23 7.36
C ALA A 16 -19.29 -5.06 6.65
N GLU A 17 -19.21 -5.47 5.40
CA GLU A 17 -18.00 -5.34 4.60
C GLU A 17 -17.61 -3.89 4.36
N LEU A 18 -18.58 -3.02 4.05
CA LEU A 18 -18.31 -1.60 3.82
C LEU A 18 -17.98 -0.88 5.13
N SER A 19 -18.61 -1.27 6.23
CA SER A 19 -18.27 -0.74 7.54
C SER A 19 -16.85 -1.10 7.95
N THR A 20 -16.43 -2.33 7.65
CA THR A 20 -15.05 -2.79 7.90
C THR A 20 -14.06 -2.02 7.01
N ALA A 21 -14.40 -1.81 5.74
CA ALA A 21 -13.58 -1.04 4.82
C ALA A 21 -13.40 0.40 5.32
N ASP A 22 -14.45 1.02 5.83
CA ASP A 22 -14.38 2.38 6.37
C ASP A 22 -13.42 2.44 7.57
N LYS A 23 -13.43 1.43 8.43
CA LYS A 23 -12.48 1.34 9.55
C LYS A 23 -11.03 1.28 9.06
N TYR A 24 -10.76 0.53 8.02
CA TYR A 24 -9.41 0.49 7.43
C TYR A 24 -9.02 1.82 6.80
N LEU A 25 -9.96 2.51 6.16
CA LEU A 25 -9.70 3.83 5.58
C LEU A 25 -9.28 4.83 6.65
N THR A 26 -9.83 4.76 7.85
CA THR A 26 -9.45 5.65 8.95
C THR A 26 -8.04 5.38 9.48
N ARG A 27 -7.48 4.21 9.20
CA ARG A 27 -6.12 3.84 9.60
C ARG A 27 -5.05 4.24 8.60
N ILE A 28 -5.44 4.74 7.45
CA ILE A 28 -4.50 5.24 6.45
C ILE A 28 -3.71 6.40 7.05
N ARG A 29 -2.44 6.50 6.68
CA ARG A 29 -1.55 7.55 7.20
C ARG A 29 -2.21 8.94 7.13
N PRO A 30 -2.01 9.79 8.15
CA PRO A 30 -2.66 11.10 8.22
C PRO A 30 -2.46 11.96 6.97
N VAL A 31 -1.30 11.88 6.33
CA VAL A 31 -1.03 12.64 5.11
C VAL A 31 -2.02 12.29 3.99
N TRP A 32 -2.43 11.04 3.90
CA TRP A 32 -3.42 10.59 2.92
C TRP A 32 -4.84 10.97 3.34
N GLN A 33 -5.14 10.95 4.65
CA GLN A 33 -6.45 11.37 5.15
C GLN A 33 -6.76 12.83 4.81
N ALA A 34 -5.74 13.67 4.75
CA ALA A 34 -5.89 15.08 4.40
C ALA A 34 -6.15 15.30 2.91
N THR A 35 -5.93 14.30 2.07
CA THR A 35 -6.10 14.45 0.62
C THR A 35 -7.57 14.35 0.22
N PRO A 36 -7.98 15.05 -0.88
CA PRO A 36 -9.33 14.91 -1.41
C PRO A 36 -9.67 13.48 -1.84
N LEU A 37 -8.66 12.67 -2.16
CA LEU A 37 -8.86 11.28 -2.61
C LEU A 37 -9.61 10.45 -1.58
N ILE A 38 -9.13 10.44 -0.33
CA ILE A 38 -9.75 9.61 0.72
C ILE A 38 -11.18 10.08 1.01
N LYS A 39 -11.41 11.39 1.00
CA LYS A 39 -12.75 11.94 1.16
C LYS A 39 -13.70 11.47 0.05
N ARG A 40 -13.22 11.48 -1.19
CA ARG A 40 -14.00 11.00 -2.34
C ARG A 40 -14.28 9.50 -2.24
N VAL A 41 -13.28 8.72 -1.84
CA VAL A 41 -13.44 7.28 -1.66
C VAL A 41 -14.49 6.98 -0.61
N LYS A 42 -14.45 7.66 0.53
CA LYS A 42 -15.44 7.49 1.59
C LYS A 42 -16.86 7.80 1.13
N LYS A 43 -17.02 8.86 0.36
CA LYS A 43 -18.33 9.22 -0.21
C LYS A 43 -18.81 8.22 -1.26
N LEU A 44 -17.89 7.70 -2.05
CA LEU A 44 -18.21 6.81 -3.16
C LEU A 44 -18.46 5.37 -2.69
N LEU A 45 -17.85 4.96 -1.59
CA LEU A 45 -17.89 3.58 -1.12
C LEU A 45 -19.30 3.00 -0.98
N PRO A 46 -20.28 3.69 -0.37
CA PRO A 46 -21.62 3.15 -0.27
C PRO A 46 -22.41 3.22 -1.58
N ILE A 47 -22.03 4.10 -2.52
CA ILE A 47 -22.74 4.31 -3.77
C ILE A 47 -22.21 3.41 -4.88
N ASP A 48 -20.90 3.38 -5.04
CA ASP A 48 -20.22 2.62 -6.09
C ASP A 48 -18.92 2.02 -5.51
N PRO A 49 -19.02 0.87 -4.82
CA PRO A 49 -17.85 0.23 -4.21
C PRO A 49 -16.76 -0.11 -5.21
N SER A 50 -17.12 -0.49 -6.42
CA SER A 50 -16.17 -0.86 -7.46
C SER A 50 -15.25 0.31 -7.82
N SER A 51 -15.84 1.47 -8.09
CA SER A 51 -15.06 2.67 -8.40
C SER A 51 -14.24 3.14 -7.20
N ALA A 52 -14.77 3.02 -5.99
CA ALA A 52 -14.04 3.36 -4.77
C ALA A 52 -12.79 2.46 -4.62
N CYS A 53 -12.94 1.16 -4.82
CA CYS A 53 -11.83 0.22 -4.76
C CYS A 53 -10.80 0.49 -5.85
N GLN A 54 -11.23 0.82 -7.07
CA GLN A 54 -10.30 1.14 -8.15
C GLN A 54 -9.47 2.38 -7.84
N ARG A 55 -10.08 3.41 -7.27
CA ARG A 55 -9.37 4.62 -6.86
C ARG A 55 -8.35 4.34 -5.75
N LEU A 56 -8.74 3.53 -4.78
CA LEU A 56 -7.82 3.11 -3.71
C LEU A 56 -6.66 2.29 -4.26
N LEU A 57 -6.93 1.37 -5.17
CA LEU A 57 -5.91 0.54 -5.77
C LEU A 57 -4.89 1.37 -6.54
N ASN A 58 -5.36 2.34 -7.31
CA ASN A 58 -4.50 3.27 -8.04
C ASN A 58 -3.62 4.09 -7.09
N ALA A 59 -4.22 4.60 -6.01
CA ALA A 59 -3.50 5.38 -5.02
C ALA A 59 -2.47 4.52 -4.27
N ALA A 60 -2.84 3.30 -3.91
CA ALA A 60 -1.93 2.36 -3.26
C ALA A 60 -0.75 2.00 -4.17
N GLY A 61 -1.02 1.77 -5.46
CA GLY A 61 0.03 1.53 -6.45
C GLY A 61 1.01 2.69 -6.55
N HIS A 62 0.51 3.91 -6.59
CA HIS A 62 1.35 5.09 -6.60
C HIS A 62 2.22 5.20 -5.33
N ASP A 63 1.60 5.00 -4.16
CA ASP A 63 2.32 5.05 -2.88
C ASP A 63 3.41 3.98 -2.80
N LEU A 64 3.14 2.78 -3.30
CA LEU A 64 4.12 1.71 -3.35
C LEU A 64 5.29 2.04 -4.28
N ARG A 65 5.02 2.67 -5.42
CA ARG A 65 6.10 3.12 -6.32
C ARG A 65 6.99 4.14 -5.66
N VAL A 66 6.41 5.09 -4.93
CA VAL A 66 7.19 6.07 -4.15
C VAL A 66 8.06 5.37 -3.11
N LYS A 67 7.50 4.41 -2.39
CA LYS A 67 8.25 3.64 -1.39
C LYS A 67 9.39 2.83 -2.00
N ILE A 68 9.15 2.20 -3.15
CA ILE A 68 10.18 1.43 -3.84
C ILE A 68 11.31 2.35 -4.30
N ARG A 69 11.00 3.54 -4.82
CA ARG A 69 12.02 4.54 -5.15
C ARG A 69 12.85 4.93 -3.95
N THR A 70 12.19 5.11 -2.80
CA THR A 70 12.86 5.47 -1.55
C THR A 70 13.82 4.37 -1.07
N LEU A 71 13.42 3.11 -1.23
CA LEU A 71 14.29 1.96 -0.93
C LEU A 71 15.45 1.84 -1.90
N GLY A 72 15.28 2.29 -3.13
CA GLY A 72 16.27 2.25 -4.18
C GLY A 72 15.95 1.25 -5.27
N LEU A 73 16.16 1.66 -6.53
CA LEU A 73 15.91 0.81 -7.69
C LEU A 73 16.82 -0.41 -7.72
N ASP A 74 18.04 -0.30 -7.20
CA ASP A 74 18.97 -1.43 -7.15
C ASP A 74 18.42 -2.57 -6.30
N LEU A 75 17.82 -2.24 -5.15
CA LEU A 75 17.17 -3.23 -4.31
C LEU A 75 15.97 -3.86 -5.01
N ALA A 76 15.15 -3.04 -5.65
CA ALA A 76 14.00 -3.51 -6.41
C ALA A 76 14.41 -4.46 -7.54
N LYS A 77 15.48 -4.12 -8.26
CA LYS A 77 16.04 -4.95 -9.31
C LYS A 77 16.51 -6.31 -8.78
N ASP A 78 17.22 -6.32 -7.66
CA ASP A 78 17.72 -7.54 -7.05
C ASP A 78 16.56 -8.43 -6.58
N VAL A 79 15.55 -7.84 -5.95
CA VAL A 79 14.36 -8.57 -5.50
C VAL A 79 13.61 -9.15 -6.68
N ALA A 80 13.38 -8.36 -7.74
CA ALA A 80 12.70 -8.83 -8.93
C ALA A 80 13.45 -10.02 -9.57
N SER A 81 14.76 -9.93 -9.67
CA SER A 81 15.59 -11.01 -10.20
C SER A 81 15.50 -12.26 -9.32
N THR A 82 15.58 -12.11 -8.02
CA THR A 82 15.55 -13.24 -7.06
C THR A 82 14.23 -13.99 -7.12
N PHE A 83 13.12 -13.31 -7.29
CA PHE A 83 11.78 -13.90 -7.23
C PHE A 83 11.12 -14.09 -8.60
N GLY A 84 11.86 -13.88 -9.69
CA GLY A 84 11.34 -14.09 -11.03
C GLY A 84 10.29 -13.10 -11.46
N LEU A 85 10.29 -11.90 -10.90
CA LEU A 85 9.38 -10.83 -11.26
C LEU A 85 9.91 -10.03 -12.45
N PRO A 86 9.06 -9.27 -13.17
CA PRO A 86 9.53 -8.42 -14.26
C PRO A 86 10.63 -7.48 -13.81
N THR A 87 11.65 -7.29 -14.63
CA THR A 87 12.80 -6.46 -14.31
C THR A 87 12.41 -4.98 -14.25
N VAL A 88 12.98 -4.26 -13.29
CA VAL A 88 12.82 -2.81 -13.16
C VAL A 88 14.20 -2.17 -13.07
N ASN A 89 14.56 -1.36 -14.06
CA ASN A 89 15.86 -0.70 -14.13
C ASN A 89 15.78 0.82 -14.02
N THR A 90 14.64 1.40 -14.40
CA THR A 90 14.43 2.85 -14.43
C THR A 90 13.14 3.25 -13.72
N ASP A 91 13.02 4.53 -13.41
CA ASP A 91 11.78 5.07 -12.82
C ASP A 91 10.60 4.90 -13.78
N GLU A 92 10.84 5.05 -15.09
CA GLU A 92 9.80 4.87 -16.09
C GLU A 92 9.30 3.44 -16.13
N GLU A 93 10.17 2.46 -16.04
CA GLU A 93 9.78 1.06 -15.97
C GLU A 93 8.98 0.77 -14.70
N LEU A 94 9.33 1.43 -13.59
CA LEU A 94 8.58 1.29 -12.34
C LEU A 94 7.17 1.88 -12.46
N GLU A 95 7.01 3.02 -13.15
CA GLU A 95 5.70 3.60 -13.40
C GLU A 95 4.81 2.68 -14.24
N ASP A 96 5.39 2.00 -15.21
CA ASP A 96 4.68 1.08 -16.11
C ASP A 96 4.58 -0.35 -15.54
N TYR A 97 5.14 -0.58 -14.37
CA TYR A 97 5.17 -1.90 -13.76
C TYR A 97 3.74 -2.43 -13.53
N PRO A 98 3.43 -3.67 -13.94
CA PRO A 98 2.08 -4.21 -13.77
C PRO A 98 1.67 -4.23 -12.30
N THR A 99 0.46 -3.76 -12.01
CA THR A 99 -0.03 -3.60 -10.64
C THR A 99 0.01 -4.90 -9.83
N ALA A 100 -0.34 -6.02 -10.44
CA ALA A 100 -0.32 -7.31 -9.76
C ALA A 100 1.09 -7.67 -9.28
N TYR A 101 2.09 -7.45 -10.13
CA TYR A 101 3.48 -7.70 -9.76
C TYR A 101 4.04 -6.63 -8.84
N LEU A 102 3.49 -5.41 -8.90
CA LEU A 102 3.93 -4.32 -8.05
C LEU A 102 3.69 -4.61 -6.57
N PHE A 103 2.52 -5.14 -6.24
CA PHE A 103 2.22 -5.53 -4.86
C PHE A 103 3.14 -6.64 -4.37
N ASP A 104 3.40 -7.63 -5.22
CA ASP A 104 4.32 -8.71 -4.88
C ASP A 104 5.75 -8.20 -4.72
N LEU A 105 6.21 -7.36 -5.63
CA LEU A 105 7.54 -6.73 -5.55
C LEU A 105 7.68 -5.92 -4.26
N ALA A 106 6.70 -5.09 -3.94
CA ALA A 106 6.73 -4.26 -2.74
C ALA A 106 6.78 -5.11 -1.46
N TYR A 107 5.98 -6.15 -1.39
CA TYR A 107 5.96 -7.07 -0.25
C TYR A 107 7.32 -7.75 -0.07
N ARG A 108 7.88 -8.29 -1.14
CA ARG A 108 9.15 -9.00 -1.08
C ARG A 108 10.33 -8.06 -0.82
N ALA A 109 10.30 -6.86 -1.37
CA ALA A 109 11.32 -5.84 -1.12
C ALA A 109 11.31 -5.41 0.35
N ALA A 110 10.14 -5.24 0.95
CA ALA A 110 10.02 -4.89 2.36
C ALA A 110 10.55 -6.00 3.27
N VAL A 111 10.20 -7.25 2.98
CA VAL A 111 10.68 -8.40 3.75
C VAL A 111 12.19 -8.54 3.60
N PHE A 112 12.71 -8.42 2.39
CA PHE A 112 14.14 -8.52 2.12
C PHE A 112 14.92 -7.42 2.86
N SER A 113 14.44 -6.19 2.79
CA SER A 113 15.06 -5.05 3.49
C SER A 113 15.07 -5.27 5.00
N PHE A 114 13.99 -5.79 5.55
CA PHE A 114 13.89 -6.09 6.97
C PHE A 114 14.90 -7.15 7.40
N LEU A 115 15.05 -8.22 6.62
CA LEU A 115 16.01 -9.28 6.90
C LEU A 115 17.45 -8.77 6.83
N VAL A 116 17.78 -7.97 5.81
CA VAL A 116 19.11 -7.36 5.67
C VAL A 116 19.39 -6.44 6.83
N TYR A 117 18.46 -5.59 7.21
CA TYR A 117 18.59 -4.71 8.36
C TYR A 117 18.82 -5.50 9.65
N GLY A 118 18.04 -6.55 9.88
CA GLY A 118 18.17 -7.41 11.05
C GLY A 118 19.55 -8.09 11.11
N LEU A 119 20.04 -8.57 9.98
CA LEU A 119 21.35 -9.19 9.88
C LEU A 119 22.47 -8.20 10.19
N LEU A 120 22.42 -7.01 9.56
CA LEU A 120 23.40 -5.96 9.80
C LEU A 120 23.42 -5.54 11.27
N ARG A 121 22.25 -5.39 11.87
CA ARG A 121 22.14 -5.05 13.28
C ARG A 121 22.76 -6.14 14.17
N ALA A 122 22.48 -7.39 13.88
CA ALA A 122 23.03 -8.51 14.64
C ALA A 122 24.56 -8.54 14.56
N VAL A 123 25.13 -8.31 13.38
CA VAL A 123 26.58 -8.29 13.19
C VAL A 123 27.20 -7.11 13.94
N THR A 124 26.63 -5.93 13.84
CA THR A 124 27.16 -4.73 14.51
C THR A 124 27.06 -4.83 16.03
N VAL A 125 26.00 -5.43 16.56
CA VAL A 125 25.88 -5.68 18.00
C VAL A 125 26.93 -6.69 18.44
N ALA A 126 27.12 -7.78 17.69
CA ALA A 126 28.10 -8.83 18.02
C ALA A 126 29.53 -8.31 18.01
N THR A 127 29.84 -7.34 17.14
CA THR A 127 31.18 -6.72 17.04
C THR A 127 31.35 -5.52 17.96
N GLY A 128 30.31 -5.11 18.69
CA GLY A 128 30.33 -3.95 19.55
C GLY A 128 30.26 -2.61 18.81
N ALA A 129 30.01 -2.62 17.51
CA ALA A 129 29.90 -1.40 16.70
C ALA A 129 28.54 -0.69 16.84
N TRP A 130 27.53 -1.42 17.28
CA TRP A 130 26.18 -0.88 17.45
C TRP A 130 26.03 -0.24 18.83
N PRO A 131 25.48 1.00 18.93
CA PRO A 131 25.24 1.62 20.22
C PRO A 131 24.25 0.80 21.08
N ALA A 132 24.48 0.78 22.40
CA ALA A 132 23.64 -0.01 23.32
C ALA A 132 22.17 0.44 23.31
N TRP A 133 21.91 1.71 22.99
CA TRP A 133 20.56 2.28 22.93
C TRP A 133 19.90 2.10 21.54
N GLY A 134 20.65 1.70 20.57
CA GLY A 134 20.16 1.48 19.19
C GLY A 134 19.81 0.03 18.96
#